data_fcbd8cf8273fd73ac4da74cbf81beeb2
#
_entry.id   fcbd8cf8273fd73ac4da74cbf81beeb2
#
_cell.length_a   1.000
_cell.length_b   1.000
_cell.length_c   1.000
_cell.angle_alpha   90.00
_cell.angle_beta   90.00
_cell.angle_gamma   90.00
#
_symmetry.space_group_name_H-M   'P 1'
#
loop_
_entity.id
_entity.type
_entity.pdbx_description
1 polymer ?
#
loop_
_entity_poly.entity_id
_entity_poly.type
_entity_poly.pdbx_seq_one_letter_code
_entity_poly.pdbx_strand_id
1 'polypeptide(L)'
;MEPLTPRPIQARDLQSWLQDDRPDPLLVDVREDAELDLARFPADVLHWPLSRSDAWLESVPQQLADGRPVVVICHAGVRSLHLGLWLLQQMPELEVWNLEGGIDAWSLHVDSSVPRY
;
A
#
# COMPACT_ATOMS: atom_id res chain seq x y z
N MET A 1 11.89 23.86 4.12
CA MET A 1 11.17 22.66 4.59
C MET A 1 10.92 21.74 3.42
N GLU A 2 11.30 20.48 3.56
CA GLU A 2 11.07 19.52 2.52
C GLU A 2 9.60 19.09 2.48
N PRO A 3 9.03 18.86 1.28
CA PRO A 3 7.68 18.33 1.21
C PRO A 3 7.63 16.91 1.80
N LEU A 4 6.48 16.57 2.40
CA LEU A 4 6.25 15.23 2.91
C LEU A 4 6.02 14.29 1.72
N THR A 5 6.76 13.18 1.70
CA THR A 5 6.61 12.14 0.69
C THR A 5 6.55 10.78 1.36
N PRO A 6 5.86 9.79 0.76
CA PRO A 6 5.91 8.42 1.25
C PRO A 6 7.34 7.90 1.25
N ARG A 7 7.68 7.12 2.26
CA ARG A 7 8.98 6.43 2.32
C ARG A 7 8.93 5.20 1.41
N PRO A 8 9.97 4.94 0.62
CA PRO A 8 10.01 3.69 -0.14
C PRO A 8 10.29 2.51 0.79
N ILE A 9 9.62 1.39 0.55
CA ILE A 9 9.94 0.12 1.21
C ILE A 9 10.11 -0.95 0.15
N GLN A 10 11.20 -1.72 0.26
CA GLN A 10 11.45 -2.84 -0.64
C GLN A 10 10.58 -4.04 -0.26
N ALA A 11 10.27 -4.88 -1.24
CA ALA A 11 9.43 -6.04 -0.99
C ALA A 11 9.96 -6.94 0.12
N ARG A 12 11.27 -7.19 0.14
CA ARG A 12 11.89 -8.02 1.18
C ARG A 12 11.83 -7.39 2.56
N ASP A 13 11.92 -6.08 2.65
CA ASP A 13 11.81 -5.38 3.92
C ASP A 13 10.38 -5.40 4.44
N LEU A 14 9.39 -5.29 3.57
CA LEU A 14 8.00 -5.48 3.96
C LEU A 14 7.75 -6.91 4.44
N GLN A 15 8.28 -7.90 3.74
CA GLN A 15 8.19 -9.30 4.18
C GLN A 15 8.75 -9.46 5.59
N SER A 16 9.93 -8.91 5.86
CA SER A 16 10.53 -8.96 7.19
C SER A 16 9.65 -8.32 8.24
N TRP A 17 9.06 -7.18 7.92
CA TRP A 17 8.16 -6.48 8.83
C TRP A 17 6.94 -7.35 9.18
N LEU A 18 6.34 -7.98 8.17
CA LEU A 18 5.15 -8.81 8.38
C LEU A 18 5.45 -10.10 9.15
N GLN A 19 6.72 -10.52 9.18
CA GLN A 19 7.15 -11.75 9.86
C GLN A 19 7.73 -11.52 11.27
N ASP A 20 8.07 -10.27 11.62
CA ASP A 20 8.68 -9.99 12.93
C ASP A 20 7.62 -9.70 13.99
N ASP A 21 8.09 -9.40 15.22
CA ASP A 21 7.20 -9.18 16.37
C ASP A 21 6.59 -7.79 16.43
N ARG A 22 6.97 -6.89 15.51
CA ARG A 22 6.40 -5.55 15.47
C ARG A 22 4.94 -5.64 15.05
N PRO A 23 4.08 -4.72 15.52
CA PRO A 23 2.73 -4.63 14.97
C PRO A 23 2.76 -4.44 13.45
N ASP A 24 1.88 -5.14 12.75
CA ASP A 24 1.80 -5.06 11.30
C ASP A 24 1.36 -3.66 10.86
N PRO A 25 1.88 -3.17 9.73
CA PRO A 25 1.33 -1.98 9.12
C PRO A 25 -0.06 -2.24 8.54
N LEU A 26 -0.80 -1.19 8.30
CA LEU A 26 -2.02 -1.28 7.52
C LEU A 26 -1.66 -1.31 6.05
N LEU A 27 -2.07 -2.36 5.34
CA LEU A 27 -1.80 -2.50 3.91
C LEU A 27 -2.99 -1.97 3.12
N VAL A 28 -2.71 -1.10 2.15
CA VAL A 28 -3.74 -0.50 1.30
C VAL A 28 -3.41 -0.80 -0.16
N ASP A 29 -4.30 -1.51 -0.85
CA ASP A 29 -4.15 -1.86 -2.25
C ASP A 29 -5.04 -0.95 -3.09
N VAL A 30 -4.44 -0.18 -3.99
CA VAL A 30 -5.16 0.82 -4.80
C VAL A 30 -5.46 0.33 -6.22
N ARG A 31 -5.19 -0.96 -6.48
CA ARG A 31 -5.43 -1.55 -7.80
C ARG A 31 -6.92 -1.75 -8.07
N GLU A 32 -7.25 -1.95 -9.34
CA GLU A 32 -8.63 -2.19 -9.76
C GLU A 32 -9.05 -3.64 -9.47
N ASP A 33 -10.36 -3.88 -9.40
CA ASP A 33 -10.91 -5.22 -9.14
C ASP A 33 -10.34 -6.28 -10.08
N ALA A 34 -10.24 -5.95 -11.36
CA ALA A 34 -9.72 -6.89 -12.37
C ALA A 34 -8.27 -7.28 -12.09
N GLU A 35 -7.48 -6.37 -11.52
CA GLU A 35 -6.09 -6.67 -11.16
C GLU A 35 -6.03 -7.61 -9.96
N LEU A 36 -6.91 -7.45 -8.98
CA LEU A 36 -6.99 -8.36 -7.85
C LEU A 36 -7.36 -9.78 -8.30
N ASP A 37 -8.21 -9.88 -9.31
CA ASP A 37 -8.56 -11.19 -9.88
C ASP A 37 -7.36 -11.85 -10.56
N LEU A 38 -6.44 -11.07 -11.10
CA LEU A 38 -5.22 -11.58 -11.73
C LEU A 38 -4.18 -12.01 -10.68
N ALA A 39 -4.02 -11.21 -9.62
CA ALA A 39 -3.03 -11.48 -8.59
C ALA A 39 -3.41 -10.78 -7.29
N ARG A 40 -3.63 -11.52 -6.21
CA ARG A 40 -3.93 -10.96 -4.89
C ARG A 40 -2.66 -10.86 -4.07
N PHE A 41 -2.55 -9.79 -3.30
CA PHE A 41 -1.49 -9.68 -2.29
C PHE A 41 -1.77 -10.70 -1.18
N PRO A 42 -0.77 -11.49 -0.74
CA PRO A 42 -1.00 -12.61 0.19
C PRO A 42 -1.06 -12.18 1.66
N ALA A 43 -1.83 -11.14 1.96
CA ALA A 43 -2.12 -10.66 3.31
C ALA A 43 -3.39 -9.85 3.25
N ASP A 44 -3.98 -9.55 4.41
CA ASP A 44 -5.18 -8.71 4.46
C ASP A 44 -4.85 -7.29 4.05
N VAL A 45 -5.64 -6.74 3.14
CA VAL A 45 -5.47 -5.37 2.66
C VAL A 45 -6.81 -4.63 2.73
N LEU A 46 -6.76 -3.32 2.91
CA LEU A 46 -7.87 -2.45 2.57
C LEU A 46 -7.80 -2.22 1.07
N HIS A 47 -8.91 -2.42 0.38
CA HIS A 47 -8.97 -2.23 -1.06
C HIS A 47 -9.61 -0.88 -1.39
N TRP A 48 -8.78 0.03 -1.93
CA TRP A 48 -9.21 1.37 -2.33
C TRP A 48 -8.96 1.57 -3.83
N PRO A 49 -9.79 0.96 -4.70
CA PRO A 49 -9.59 1.11 -6.14
C PRO A 49 -9.74 2.57 -6.56
N LEU A 50 -8.74 3.10 -7.23
CA LEU A 50 -8.69 4.54 -7.54
C LEU A 50 -9.83 4.99 -8.44
N SER A 51 -10.31 4.12 -9.35
CA SER A 51 -11.43 4.45 -10.24
C SER A 51 -12.77 4.60 -9.51
N ARG A 52 -12.85 4.11 -8.27
CA ARG A 52 -14.07 4.17 -7.47
C ARG A 52 -13.80 4.84 -6.12
N SER A 53 -13.06 5.95 -6.16
CA SER A 53 -12.71 6.68 -4.94
C SER A 53 -13.93 7.14 -4.15
N ASP A 54 -15.06 7.39 -4.81
CA ASP A 54 -16.33 7.73 -4.15
C ASP A 54 -16.80 6.63 -3.17
N ALA A 55 -16.38 5.37 -3.38
CA ALA A 55 -16.78 4.27 -2.52
C ALA A 55 -16.02 4.24 -1.20
N TRP A 56 -14.82 4.82 -1.11
CA TRP A 56 -13.98 4.68 0.08
C TRP A 56 -13.45 6.00 0.65
N LEU A 57 -13.52 7.09 -0.12
CA LEU A 57 -12.82 8.34 0.22
C LEU A 57 -13.28 8.91 1.58
N GLU A 58 -14.58 8.89 1.85
CA GLU A 58 -15.12 9.43 3.10
C GLU A 58 -14.72 8.61 4.33
N SER A 59 -14.42 7.33 4.16
CA SER A 59 -14.06 6.45 5.26
C SER A 59 -12.58 6.54 5.65
N VAL A 60 -11.76 7.23 4.86
CA VAL A 60 -10.30 7.25 5.06
C VAL A 60 -9.91 7.74 6.47
N PRO A 61 -10.41 8.88 6.97
CA PRO A 61 -10.01 9.33 8.31
C PRO A 61 -10.33 8.32 9.40
N GLN A 62 -11.48 7.68 9.31
CA GLN A 62 -11.92 6.69 10.30
C GLN A 62 -11.05 5.43 10.24
N GLN A 63 -10.74 4.96 9.03
CA GLN A 63 -9.95 3.74 8.85
C GLN A 63 -8.49 3.92 9.27
N LEU A 64 -7.98 5.15 9.23
CA LEU A 64 -6.60 5.45 9.62
C LEU A 64 -6.49 6.08 11.01
N ALA A 65 -7.58 6.09 11.78
CA ALA A 65 -7.65 6.81 13.05
C ALA A 65 -6.72 6.26 14.13
N ASP A 66 -6.33 4.98 14.06
CA ASP A 66 -5.45 4.35 15.04
C ASP A 66 -3.97 4.74 14.91
N GLY A 67 -3.61 5.48 13.86
CA GLY A 67 -2.26 5.96 13.67
C GLY A 67 -1.24 4.92 13.25
N ARG A 68 -1.69 3.74 12.82
CA ARG A 68 -0.78 2.69 12.34
C ARG A 68 -0.02 3.18 11.11
N PRO A 69 1.25 2.73 10.95
CA PRO A 69 1.93 2.92 9.67
C PRO A 69 1.11 2.32 8.52
N VAL A 70 1.13 2.99 7.38
CA VAL A 70 0.37 2.59 6.18
C VAL A 70 1.36 2.24 5.08
N VAL A 71 1.20 1.09 4.45
CA VAL A 71 1.94 0.71 3.24
C VAL A 71 0.96 0.65 2.09
N VAL A 72 1.20 1.46 1.06
CA VAL A 72 0.33 1.53 -0.12
C VAL A 72 0.93 0.68 -1.24
N ILE A 73 0.08 -0.11 -1.88
CA ILE A 73 0.46 -1.13 -2.86
C ILE A 73 -0.28 -0.89 -4.17
N CYS A 74 0.44 -0.96 -5.29
CA CYS A 74 -0.18 -1.05 -6.62
C CYS A 74 0.59 -2.04 -7.47
N HIS A 75 0.44 -2.00 -8.81
CA HIS A 75 1.14 -2.95 -9.68
C HIS A 75 2.66 -2.75 -9.65
N ALA A 76 3.12 -1.51 -9.90
CA ALA A 76 4.55 -1.20 -10.08
C ALA A 76 5.06 -0.06 -9.20
N GLY A 77 4.24 0.52 -8.33
CA GLY A 77 4.67 1.54 -7.38
C GLY A 77 4.33 2.97 -7.73
N VAL A 78 3.66 3.26 -8.85
CA VAL A 78 3.37 4.63 -9.30
C VAL A 78 2.05 5.15 -8.72
N ARG A 79 0.95 4.42 -8.92
CA ARG A 79 -0.35 4.81 -8.37
C ARG A 79 -0.33 4.88 -6.85
N SER A 80 0.38 3.95 -6.22
CA SER A 80 0.54 3.91 -4.77
C SER A 80 1.34 5.10 -4.25
N LEU A 81 2.35 5.54 -4.98
CA LEU A 81 3.09 6.76 -4.62
C LEU A 81 2.16 7.97 -4.62
N HIS A 82 1.33 8.10 -5.64
CA HIS A 82 0.40 9.23 -5.75
C HIS A 82 -0.64 9.22 -4.62
N LEU A 83 -1.18 8.05 -4.28
CA LEU A 83 -2.10 7.98 -3.15
C LEU A 83 -1.39 8.32 -1.84
N GLY A 84 -0.18 7.83 -1.64
CA GLY A 84 0.59 8.15 -0.44
C GLY A 84 0.87 9.64 -0.31
N LEU A 85 1.16 10.32 -1.40
CA LEU A 85 1.32 11.78 -1.40
C LEU A 85 0.03 12.47 -0.98
N TRP A 86 -1.11 12.04 -1.51
CA TRP A 86 -2.41 12.59 -1.13
C TRP A 86 -2.70 12.36 0.36
N LEU A 87 -2.44 11.16 0.87
CA LEU A 87 -2.64 10.86 2.29
C LEU A 87 -1.84 11.81 3.18
N LEU A 88 -0.59 12.09 2.82
CA LEU A 88 0.26 12.98 3.61
C LEU A 88 -0.18 14.44 3.51
N GLN A 89 -0.83 14.83 2.43
CA GLN A 89 -1.44 16.15 2.33
C GLN A 89 -2.64 16.30 3.25
N GLN A 90 -3.43 15.24 3.40
CA GLN A 90 -4.61 15.24 4.26
C GLN A 90 -4.26 15.05 5.74
N MET A 91 -3.28 14.18 6.02
CA MET A 91 -2.89 13.79 7.38
C MET A 91 -1.36 13.76 7.47
N PRO A 92 -0.72 14.94 7.66
CA PRO A 92 0.75 15.04 7.62
C PRO A 92 1.46 14.22 8.70
N GLU A 93 0.76 13.84 9.76
CA GLU A 93 1.32 13.06 10.87
C GLU A 93 1.38 11.56 10.60
N LEU A 94 0.77 11.07 9.52
CA LEU A 94 0.82 9.65 9.19
C LEU A 94 2.22 9.21 8.78
N GLU A 95 2.54 7.96 9.15
CA GLU A 95 3.71 7.28 8.59
C GLU A 95 3.24 6.49 7.36
N VAL A 96 3.64 6.94 6.17
CA VAL A 96 3.19 6.35 4.90
C VAL A 96 4.39 5.82 4.13
N TRP A 97 4.26 4.56 3.72
CA TRP A 97 5.25 3.85 2.92
C TRP A 97 4.67 3.51 1.56
N ASN A 98 5.50 3.52 0.53
CA ASN A 98 5.16 3.05 -0.80
C ASN A 98 5.91 1.75 -1.07
N LEU A 99 5.21 0.66 -1.39
CA LEU A 99 5.87 -0.58 -1.80
C LEU A 99 6.51 -0.36 -3.15
N GLU A 100 7.82 -0.18 -3.14
CA GLU A 100 8.60 0.11 -4.35
C GLU A 100 8.56 -1.08 -5.29
N GLY A 101 8.23 -0.82 -6.55
CA GLY A 101 8.03 -1.88 -7.54
C GLY A 101 6.70 -2.63 -7.41
N GLY A 102 5.89 -2.31 -6.41
CA GLY A 102 4.55 -2.84 -6.23
C GLY A 102 4.47 -4.35 -6.05
N ILE A 103 3.29 -4.91 -6.35
CA ILE A 103 3.08 -6.36 -6.27
C ILE A 103 3.97 -7.12 -7.27
N ASP A 104 4.38 -6.47 -8.36
CA ASP A 104 5.31 -7.07 -9.31
C ASP A 104 6.65 -7.38 -8.65
N ALA A 105 7.21 -6.43 -7.90
CA ALA A 105 8.44 -6.66 -7.15
C ALA A 105 8.25 -7.73 -6.06
N TRP A 106 7.09 -7.76 -5.40
CA TRP A 106 6.77 -8.80 -4.43
C TRP A 106 6.84 -10.18 -5.07
N SER A 107 6.21 -10.33 -6.24
CA SER A 107 6.24 -11.59 -6.99
C SER A 107 7.66 -11.99 -7.36
N LEU A 108 8.47 -11.05 -7.83
CA LEU A 108 9.84 -11.31 -8.26
C LEU A 108 10.78 -11.67 -7.11
N HIS A 109 10.64 -11.02 -5.96
CA HIS A 109 11.68 -11.05 -4.92
C HIS A 109 11.26 -11.79 -3.67
N VAL A 110 9.97 -12.00 -3.44
CA VAL A 110 9.46 -12.57 -2.20
C VAL A 110 8.67 -13.84 -2.44
N ASP A 111 7.68 -13.80 -3.32
CA ASP A 111 6.71 -14.89 -3.45
C ASP A 111 6.32 -15.11 -4.90
N SER A 112 7.00 -16.05 -5.55
CA SER A 112 6.76 -16.38 -6.96
C SER A 112 5.41 -17.05 -7.20
N SER A 113 4.69 -17.44 -6.15
CA SER A 113 3.32 -17.96 -6.30
C SER A 113 2.30 -16.87 -6.61
N VAL A 114 2.66 -15.60 -6.35
CA VAL A 114 1.83 -14.47 -6.76
C VAL A 114 2.05 -14.25 -8.26
N PRO A 115 0.99 -14.38 -9.09
CA PRO A 115 1.16 -14.23 -10.54
C PRO A 115 1.65 -12.84 -10.92
N ARG A 116 2.46 -12.78 -11.97
CA ARG A 116 2.82 -11.51 -12.61
C ARG A 116 1.84 -11.21 -13.74
N TYR A 117 1.58 -9.92 -13.95
CA TYR A 117 0.70 -9.51 -15.04
C TYR A 117 1.14 -8.20 -15.66
#